data_57f94c5b396b39d070cd2ee3da7e237f
#
_entry.id   57f94c5b396b39d070cd2ee3da7e237f
#
_cell.length_a   1.000
_cell.length_b   1.000
_cell.length_c   1.000
_cell.angle_alpha   90.00
_cell.angle_beta   90.00
_cell.angle_gamma   90.00
#
_symmetry.space_group_name_H-M   'P 1'
#
loop_
_entity.id
_entity.type
_entity.pdbx_description
1 polymer ?
#
loop_
_entity_poly.entity_id
_entity_poly.type
_entity_poly.pdbx_seq_one_letter_code
_entity_poly.pdbx_strand_id
1 'polypeptide(L)'
;MLFRSRFSLDLLRLRLASGNLTAAADFMEMAQLLLQAQLPAEAKTVVDKGYAAGVLGTGAEAPRQQRLRDLVNKSAADAAASLVTRTSDAKVGKTGDDLVAMGTEYVSMGKYDEGNALIQQGIAKDTLKRPEDAKLRLGVAQLMSGKGKAAGIKQLRSVQGTDGAPEVARLYIALGAAS
;
A
#
# COMPACT_ATOMS: atom_id res chain seq x y z
N MET A 1 6.14 0.19 -21.21
CA MET A 1 6.34 -1.05 -20.42
C MET A 1 6.75 -0.77 -18.97
N LEU A 2 7.51 0.26 -18.66
CA LEU A 2 7.88 0.69 -17.28
C LEU A 2 6.71 1.18 -16.41
N PHE A 3 5.66 1.71 -17.02
CA PHE A 3 4.45 2.18 -16.36
C PHE A 3 3.70 1.06 -15.58
N ARG A 4 3.57 -0.13 -16.20
CA ARG A 4 2.87 -1.26 -15.58
C ARG A 4 3.56 -1.78 -14.30
N SER A 5 4.90 -1.77 -14.23
CA SER A 5 5.61 -2.32 -13.08
C SER A 5 5.51 -1.41 -11.84
N ARG A 6 5.54 -0.09 -12.00
CA ARG A 6 5.57 0.87 -10.88
C ARG A 6 4.24 0.98 -10.14
N PHE A 7 3.13 0.96 -10.86
CA PHE A 7 1.79 1.09 -10.30
C PHE A 7 0.98 -0.21 -10.31
N SER A 8 1.62 -1.36 -10.59
CA SER A 8 0.94 -2.66 -10.58
C SER A 8 0.22 -2.93 -9.27
N LEU A 9 0.86 -2.59 -8.15
CA LEU A 9 0.28 -2.76 -6.83
C LEU A 9 -0.95 -1.86 -6.62
N ASP A 10 -0.91 -0.61 -7.10
CA ASP A 10 -2.07 0.29 -7.01
C ASP A 10 -3.24 -0.22 -7.83
N LEU A 11 -2.99 -0.74 -9.03
CA LEU A 11 -4.04 -1.33 -9.86
C LEU A 11 -4.66 -2.57 -9.22
N LEU A 12 -3.86 -3.42 -8.57
CA LEU A 12 -4.36 -4.57 -7.82
C LEU A 12 -5.19 -4.14 -6.60
N ARG A 13 -4.76 -3.10 -5.86
CA ARG A 13 -5.54 -2.50 -4.76
C ARG A 13 -6.90 -1.99 -5.24
N LEU A 14 -6.92 -1.28 -6.36
CA LEU A 14 -8.16 -0.77 -6.97
C LEU A 14 -9.09 -1.93 -7.40
N ARG A 15 -8.53 -2.99 -8.02
CA ARG A 15 -9.29 -4.20 -8.37
C ARG A 15 -9.85 -4.90 -7.13
N LEU A 16 -9.05 -5.03 -6.07
CA LEU A 16 -9.50 -5.63 -4.80
C LEU A 16 -10.64 -4.80 -4.17
N ALA A 17 -10.49 -3.48 -4.12
CA ALA A 17 -11.47 -2.58 -3.53
C ALA A 17 -12.78 -2.52 -4.32
N SER A 18 -12.73 -2.69 -5.64
CA SER A 18 -13.90 -2.74 -6.52
C SER A 18 -14.52 -4.15 -6.66
N GLY A 19 -14.01 -5.15 -5.94
CA GLY A 19 -14.48 -6.54 -6.03
C GLY A 19 -14.06 -7.30 -7.30
N ASN A 20 -13.15 -6.75 -8.09
CA ASN A 20 -12.70 -7.31 -9.36
C ASN A 20 -11.40 -8.13 -9.25
N LEU A 21 -10.91 -8.41 -8.05
CA LEU A 21 -9.78 -9.30 -7.80
C LEU A 21 -10.31 -10.66 -7.37
N THR A 22 -10.46 -11.59 -8.32
CA THR A 22 -11.18 -12.84 -8.11
C THR A 22 -10.36 -14.10 -8.37
N ALA A 23 -9.23 -14.01 -9.09
CA ALA A 23 -8.40 -15.16 -9.40
C ALA A 23 -7.32 -15.41 -8.33
N ALA A 24 -7.03 -16.68 -8.04
CA ALA A 24 -5.97 -17.07 -7.11
C ALA A 24 -4.61 -16.47 -7.48
N ALA A 25 -4.29 -16.43 -8.79
CA ALA A 25 -3.06 -15.83 -9.30
C ALA A 25 -2.93 -14.33 -8.94
N ASP A 26 -4.03 -13.58 -9.01
CA ASP A 26 -4.04 -12.14 -8.67
C ASP A 26 -3.76 -11.92 -7.18
N PHE A 27 -4.36 -12.72 -6.29
CA PHE A 27 -4.07 -12.66 -4.84
C PHE A 27 -2.62 -12.99 -4.54
N MET A 28 -2.07 -14.02 -5.19
CA MET A 28 -0.67 -14.43 -5.04
C MET A 28 0.29 -13.34 -5.53
N GLU A 29 0.03 -12.75 -6.71
CA GLU A 29 0.82 -11.66 -7.28
C GLU A 29 0.78 -10.43 -6.36
N MET A 30 -0.41 -10.02 -5.92
CA MET A 30 -0.56 -8.88 -5.02
C MET A 30 0.21 -9.08 -3.71
N ALA A 31 0.12 -10.25 -3.10
CA ALA A 31 0.85 -10.56 -1.87
C ALA A 31 2.37 -10.51 -2.07
N GLN A 32 2.89 -11.03 -3.18
CA GLN A 32 4.31 -10.98 -3.52
C GLN A 32 4.79 -9.53 -3.73
N LEU A 33 4.03 -8.72 -4.47
CA LEU A 33 4.35 -7.30 -4.69
C LEU A 33 4.32 -6.50 -3.38
N LEU A 34 3.39 -6.81 -2.47
CA LEU A 34 3.33 -6.20 -1.14
C LEU A 34 4.54 -6.55 -0.28
N LEU A 35 5.00 -7.81 -0.31
CA LEU A 35 6.23 -8.20 0.38
C LEU A 35 7.46 -7.48 -0.20
N GLN A 36 7.56 -7.35 -1.51
CA GLN A 36 8.63 -6.59 -2.18
C GLN A 36 8.59 -5.10 -1.82
N ALA A 37 7.40 -4.54 -1.65
CA ALA A 37 7.18 -3.17 -1.21
C ALA A 37 7.36 -2.95 0.31
N GLN A 38 7.78 -3.97 1.07
CA GLN A 38 7.93 -3.94 2.53
C GLN A 38 6.60 -3.62 3.27
N LEU A 39 5.49 -4.15 2.76
CA LEU A 39 4.14 -3.99 3.31
C LEU A 39 3.53 -5.35 3.73
N PRO A 40 4.19 -6.11 4.63
CA PRO A 40 3.78 -7.47 4.96
C PRO A 40 2.44 -7.53 5.70
N ALA A 41 2.03 -6.49 6.42
CA ALA A 41 0.72 -6.43 7.08
C ALA A 41 -0.43 -6.41 6.05
N GLU A 42 -0.29 -5.63 4.97
CA GLU A 42 -1.24 -5.62 3.87
C GLU A 42 -1.21 -6.95 3.10
N ALA A 43 -0.02 -7.52 2.86
CA ALA A 43 0.13 -8.84 2.25
C ALA A 43 -0.65 -9.91 3.04
N LYS A 44 -0.56 -9.88 4.37
CA LYS A 44 -1.32 -10.77 5.25
C LYS A 44 -2.82 -10.58 5.05
N THR A 45 -3.30 -9.35 5.05
CA THR A 45 -4.72 -9.04 4.84
C THR A 45 -5.23 -9.57 3.50
N VAL A 46 -4.44 -9.42 2.43
CA VAL A 46 -4.79 -9.91 1.09
C VAL A 46 -4.85 -11.43 1.05
N VAL A 47 -3.84 -12.11 1.59
CA VAL A 47 -3.80 -13.58 1.65
C VAL A 47 -4.98 -14.13 2.47
N ASP A 48 -5.22 -13.55 3.66
CA ASP A 48 -6.33 -14.00 4.52
C ASP A 48 -7.69 -13.81 3.83
N LYS A 49 -7.89 -12.71 3.07
CA LYS A 49 -9.10 -12.52 2.25
C LYS A 49 -9.24 -13.60 1.17
N GLY A 50 -8.15 -13.95 0.48
CA GLY A 50 -8.16 -15.00 -0.53
C GLY A 50 -8.52 -16.38 0.03
N TYR A 51 -8.02 -16.72 1.23
CA TYR A 51 -8.38 -17.94 1.94
C TYR A 51 -9.82 -17.91 2.43
N ALA A 52 -10.28 -16.79 3.02
CA ALA A 52 -11.65 -16.65 3.50
C ALA A 52 -12.67 -16.73 2.36
N ALA A 53 -12.34 -16.27 1.18
CA ALA A 53 -13.16 -16.38 -0.03
C ALA A 53 -13.10 -17.76 -0.70
N GLY A 54 -12.29 -18.71 -0.20
CA GLY A 54 -12.09 -20.02 -0.81
C GLY A 54 -11.35 -19.98 -2.16
N VAL A 55 -10.76 -18.83 -2.51
CA VAL A 55 -9.98 -18.64 -3.75
C VAL A 55 -8.58 -19.22 -3.59
N LEU A 56 -8.01 -19.18 -2.39
CA LEU A 56 -6.73 -19.78 -2.02
C LEU A 56 -6.94 -20.99 -1.12
N GLY A 57 -5.94 -21.86 -1.07
CA GLY A 57 -5.91 -23.06 -0.21
C GLY A 57 -6.53 -24.30 -0.85
N THR A 58 -6.88 -24.26 -2.14
CA THR A 58 -7.54 -25.36 -2.85
C THR A 58 -6.78 -25.71 -4.14
N GLY A 59 -7.02 -26.94 -4.63
CA GLY A 59 -6.44 -27.42 -5.90
C GLY A 59 -4.94 -27.71 -5.84
N ALA A 60 -4.34 -27.90 -7.00
CA ALA A 60 -2.93 -28.31 -7.15
C ALA A 60 -1.93 -27.26 -6.61
N GLU A 61 -2.30 -25.98 -6.62
CA GLU A 61 -1.43 -24.89 -6.14
C GLU A 61 -1.52 -24.66 -4.62
N ALA A 62 -2.38 -25.37 -3.89
CA ALA A 62 -2.57 -25.19 -2.45
C ALA A 62 -1.26 -25.24 -1.63
N PRO A 63 -0.31 -26.16 -1.91
CA PRO A 63 0.97 -26.18 -1.17
C PRO A 63 1.83 -24.93 -1.41
N ARG A 64 1.79 -24.36 -2.62
CA ARG A 64 2.51 -23.12 -2.95
C ARG A 64 1.85 -21.90 -2.25
N GLN A 65 0.54 -21.88 -2.24
CA GLN A 65 -0.24 -20.84 -1.57
C GLN A 65 -0.02 -20.87 -0.05
N GLN A 66 0.07 -22.07 0.54
CA GLN A 66 0.38 -22.23 1.97
C GLN A 66 1.78 -21.71 2.31
N ARG A 67 2.79 -22.03 1.51
CA ARG A 67 4.15 -21.49 1.72
C ARG A 67 4.18 -19.95 1.67
N LEU A 68 3.43 -19.35 0.74
CA LEU A 68 3.32 -17.89 0.70
C LEU A 68 2.63 -17.34 1.95
N ARG A 69 1.56 -17.99 2.42
CA ARG A 69 0.87 -17.62 3.66
C ARG A 69 1.80 -17.65 4.87
N ASP A 70 2.61 -18.70 5.00
CA ASP A 70 3.56 -18.84 6.10
C ASP A 70 4.64 -17.75 6.04
N LEU A 71 5.17 -17.45 4.85
CA LEU A 71 6.12 -16.37 4.63
C LEU A 71 5.52 -15.00 5.00
N VAL A 72 4.31 -14.73 4.55
CA VAL A 72 3.60 -13.48 4.82
C VAL A 72 3.34 -13.31 6.32
N ASN A 73 2.88 -14.36 7.01
CA ASN A 73 2.64 -14.33 8.45
C ASN A 73 3.93 -14.05 9.23
N LYS A 74 5.04 -14.72 8.88
CA LYS A 74 6.34 -14.47 9.49
C LYS A 74 6.80 -13.04 9.24
N SER A 75 6.75 -12.57 8.00
CA SER A 75 7.18 -11.22 7.63
C SER A 75 6.36 -10.14 8.34
N ALA A 76 5.05 -10.34 8.50
CA ALA A 76 4.19 -9.41 9.21
C ALA A 76 4.52 -9.34 10.72
N ALA A 77 4.83 -10.49 11.34
CA ALA A 77 5.25 -10.53 12.73
C ALA A 77 6.61 -9.85 12.95
N ASP A 78 7.59 -10.13 12.09
CA ASP A 78 8.94 -9.53 12.15
C ASP A 78 8.87 -8.00 11.94
N ALA A 79 8.04 -7.53 10.99
CA ALA A 79 7.82 -6.12 10.74
C ALA A 79 7.17 -5.41 11.93
N ALA A 80 6.18 -6.03 12.55
CA ALA A 80 5.52 -5.48 13.75
C ALA A 80 6.50 -5.38 14.92
N ALA A 81 7.34 -6.38 15.14
CA ALA A 81 8.33 -6.39 16.23
C ALA A 81 9.39 -5.30 16.08
N SER A 82 9.78 -4.95 14.84
CA SER A 82 10.82 -3.94 14.56
C SER A 82 10.25 -2.54 14.26
N LEU A 83 8.93 -2.37 14.25
CA LEU A 83 8.27 -1.15 13.77
C LEU A 83 8.74 0.12 14.49
N VAL A 84 8.83 0.09 15.82
CA VAL A 84 9.21 1.26 16.64
C VAL A 84 10.64 1.69 16.33
N THR A 85 11.56 0.74 16.29
CA THR A 85 12.98 1.01 16.00
C THR A 85 13.14 1.60 14.61
N ARG A 86 12.54 0.97 13.57
CA ARG A 86 12.61 1.46 12.19
C ARG A 86 11.97 2.85 12.03
N THR A 87 10.91 3.13 12.77
CA THR A 87 10.29 4.46 12.79
C THR A 87 11.23 5.51 13.40
N SER A 88 11.91 5.18 14.48
CA SER A 88 12.89 6.07 15.10
C SER A 88 14.05 6.36 14.15
N ASP A 89 14.57 5.33 13.48
CA ASP A 89 15.64 5.47 12.49
C ASP A 89 15.21 6.35 11.31
N ALA A 90 13.99 6.17 10.78
CA ALA A 90 13.45 7.00 9.70
C ALA A 90 13.30 8.48 10.11
N LYS A 91 12.95 8.77 11.37
CA LYS A 91 12.82 10.14 11.88
C LYS A 91 14.17 10.88 11.93
N VAL A 92 15.22 10.20 12.35
CA VAL A 92 16.57 10.77 12.44
C VAL A 92 17.31 10.73 11.10
N GLY A 93 16.84 9.92 10.15
CA GLY A 93 17.37 9.81 8.81
C GLY A 93 17.30 11.11 8.02
N LYS A 94 18.19 11.26 7.04
CA LYS A 94 18.31 12.50 6.25
C LYS A 94 17.25 12.61 5.15
N THR A 95 16.71 11.48 4.67
CA THR A 95 15.77 11.43 3.54
C THR A 95 14.32 11.47 4.00
N GLY A 96 13.46 12.09 3.20
CA GLY A 96 12.02 12.02 3.37
C GLY A 96 11.42 10.69 2.93
N ASP A 97 12.12 9.97 2.02
CA ASP A 97 11.66 8.69 1.47
C ASP A 97 11.42 7.64 2.56
N ASP A 98 12.32 7.56 3.57
CA ASP A 98 12.20 6.61 4.67
C ASP A 98 10.96 6.87 5.53
N LEU A 99 10.62 8.14 5.77
CA LEU A 99 9.40 8.53 6.47
C LEU A 99 8.14 8.23 5.67
N VAL A 100 8.17 8.44 4.35
CA VAL A 100 7.04 8.09 3.47
C VAL A 100 6.83 6.57 3.45
N ALA A 101 7.91 5.79 3.39
CA ALA A 101 7.85 4.33 3.44
C ALA A 101 7.26 3.84 4.77
N MET A 102 7.77 4.35 5.91
CA MET A 102 7.24 4.03 7.23
C MET A 102 5.76 4.43 7.37
N GLY A 103 5.39 5.63 6.92
CA GLY A 103 4.00 6.08 6.95
C GLY A 103 3.08 5.18 6.13
N THR A 104 3.53 4.73 4.95
CA THR A 104 2.79 3.78 4.12
C THR A 104 2.62 2.43 4.82
N GLU A 105 3.64 1.96 5.54
CA GLU A 105 3.56 0.74 6.35
C GLU A 105 2.54 0.89 7.50
N TYR A 106 2.54 2.02 8.22
CA TYR A 106 1.52 2.30 9.24
C TYR A 106 0.10 2.30 8.67
N VAL A 107 -0.10 2.92 7.51
CA VAL A 107 -1.38 2.88 6.78
C VAL A 107 -1.80 1.45 6.47
N SER A 108 -0.87 0.60 6.02
CA SER A 108 -1.12 -0.82 5.73
C SER A 108 -1.57 -1.64 6.95
N MET A 109 -1.25 -1.16 8.14
CA MET A 109 -1.69 -1.72 9.43
C MET A 109 -3.00 -1.10 9.95
N GLY A 110 -3.64 -0.21 9.19
CA GLY A 110 -4.84 0.52 9.62
C GLY A 110 -4.57 1.69 10.57
N LYS A 111 -3.30 2.02 10.83
CA LYS A 111 -2.87 3.14 11.68
C LYS A 111 -2.78 4.42 10.84
N TYR A 112 -3.94 4.92 10.41
CA TYR A 112 -4.04 6.00 9.42
C TYR A 112 -3.51 7.33 9.93
N ASP A 113 -3.78 7.69 11.17
CA ASP A 113 -3.39 9.00 11.73
C ASP A 113 -1.86 9.10 11.84
N GLU A 114 -1.21 8.06 12.38
CA GLU A 114 0.25 7.98 12.48
C GLU A 114 0.91 7.89 11.10
N GLY A 115 0.33 7.09 10.21
CA GLY A 115 0.82 6.94 8.84
C GLY A 115 0.76 8.25 8.06
N ASN A 116 -0.36 8.96 8.12
CA ASN A 116 -0.52 10.28 7.51
C ASN A 116 0.50 11.29 8.04
N ALA A 117 0.71 11.32 9.37
CA ALA A 117 1.68 12.23 9.99
C ALA A 117 3.12 11.93 9.52
N LEU A 118 3.51 10.67 9.41
CA LEU A 118 4.83 10.27 8.92
C LEU A 118 5.03 10.64 7.44
N ILE A 119 4.04 10.39 6.58
CA ILE A 119 4.12 10.76 5.15
C ILE A 119 4.25 12.29 5.02
N GLN A 120 3.48 13.08 5.77
CA GLN A 120 3.56 14.54 5.76
C GLN A 120 4.94 15.03 6.22
N GLN A 121 5.51 14.43 7.28
CA GLN A 121 6.87 14.74 7.73
C GLN A 121 7.91 14.41 6.65
N GLY A 122 7.73 13.29 5.93
CA GLY A 122 8.60 12.93 4.81
C GLY A 122 8.55 13.95 3.67
N ILE A 123 7.35 14.39 3.30
CA ILE A 123 7.15 15.43 2.28
C ILE A 123 7.80 16.76 2.73
N ALA A 124 7.64 17.13 4.00
CA ALA A 124 8.19 18.38 4.54
C ALA A 124 9.73 18.42 4.57
N LYS A 125 10.44 17.29 4.51
CA LYS A 125 11.91 17.26 4.41
C LYS A 125 12.46 17.77 3.06
N ASP A 126 11.61 17.85 2.04
CA ASP A 126 11.97 18.31 0.67
C ASP A 126 13.20 17.58 0.05
N THR A 127 13.37 16.31 0.39
CA THR A 127 14.50 15.46 -0.05
C THR A 127 14.02 14.19 -0.75
N LEU A 128 12.79 14.20 -1.24
CA LEU A 128 12.15 13.04 -1.87
C LEU A 128 12.67 12.82 -3.28
N LYS A 129 12.99 11.57 -3.61
CA LYS A 129 13.31 11.16 -4.98
C LYS A 129 12.10 11.28 -5.92
N ARG A 130 10.89 11.09 -5.38
CA ARG A 130 9.63 11.09 -6.13
C ARG A 130 8.53 11.80 -5.30
N PRO A 131 8.51 13.13 -5.30
CA PRO A 131 7.55 13.88 -4.49
C PRO A 131 6.10 13.63 -4.89
N GLU A 132 5.82 13.38 -6.17
CA GLU A 132 4.45 13.10 -6.63
C GLU A 132 3.94 11.74 -6.16
N ASP A 133 4.81 10.72 -6.06
CA ASP A 133 4.46 9.44 -5.45
C ASP A 133 4.11 9.60 -3.97
N ALA A 134 4.86 10.42 -3.24
CA ALA A 134 4.55 10.70 -1.83
C ALA A 134 3.20 11.41 -1.67
N LYS A 135 2.88 12.38 -2.55
CA LYS A 135 1.55 13.01 -2.60
C LYS A 135 0.44 12.00 -2.89
N LEU A 136 0.67 11.08 -3.84
CA LEU A 136 -0.25 9.99 -4.14
C LEU A 136 -0.48 9.12 -2.89
N ARG A 137 0.60 8.68 -2.21
CA ARG A 137 0.49 7.87 -0.97
C ARG A 137 -0.29 8.60 0.12
N LEU A 138 -0.02 9.88 0.34
CA LEU A 138 -0.75 10.70 1.32
C LEU A 138 -2.24 10.77 0.98
N GLY A 139 -2.57 11.06 -0.28
CA GLY A 139 -3.95 11.18 -0.71
C GLY A 139 -4.72 9.87 -0.57
N VAL A 140 -4.10 8.74 -0.94
CA VAL A 140 -4.69 7.39 -0.75
C VAL A 140 -4.89 7.08 0.74
N ALA A 141 -3.90 7.36 1.58
CA ALA A 141 -3.98 7.13 3.02
C ALA A 141 -5.11 7.93 3.68
N GLN A 142 -5.25 9.21 3.32
CA GLN A 142 -6.34 10.06 3.78
C GLN A 142 -7.71 9.57 3.30
N LEU A 143 -7.80 9.13 2.05
CA LEU A 143 -9.03 8.57 1.49
C LEU A 143 -9.47 7.31 2.25
N MET A 144 -8.53 6.41 2.54
CA MET A 144 -8.77 5.15 3.23
C MET A 144 -9.12 5.33 4.71
N SER A 145 -8.70 6.41 5.35
CA SER A 145 -8.99 6.68 6.76
C SER A 145 -10.48 6.89 7.07
N GLY A 146 -11.30 7.10 6.03
CA GLY A 146 -12.74 7.39 6.15
C GLY A 146 -13.06 8.78 6.69
N LYS A 147 -12.24 9.31 7.58
CA LYS A 147 -12.40 10.65 8.15
C LYS A 147 -11.84 11.76 7.26
N GLY A 148 -10.90 11.42 6.39
CA GLY A 148 -10.14 12.34 5.55
C GLY A 148 -10.55 12.38 4.09
N LYS A 149 -11.73 11.89 3.70
CA LYS A 149 -12.15 11.73 2.29
C LYS A 149 -11.96 13.02 1.47
N ALA A 150 -12.44 14.15 1.95
CA ALA A 150 -12.30 15.43 1.26
C ALA A 150 -10.83 15.89 1.12
N ALA A 151 -10.02 15.71 2.17
CA ALA A 151 -8.59 16.00 2.16
C ALA A 151 -7.84 15.08 1.21
N GLY A 152 -8.16 13.78 1.23
CA GLY A 152 -7.58 12.79 0.33
C GLY A 152 -7.87 13.10 -1.13
N ILE A 153 -9.11 13.43 -1.48
CA ILE A 153 -9.48 13.84 -2.85
C ILE A 153 -8.72 15.11 -3.26
N LYS A 154 -8.63 16.11 -2.38
CA LYS A 154 -7.87 17.34 -2.65
C LYS A 154 -6.39 17.03 -2.89
N GLN A 155 -5.80 16.18 -2.05
CA GLN A 155 -4.40 15.75 -2.17
C GLN A 155 -4.16 14.99 -3.48
N LEU A 156 -5.03 14.04 -3.84
CA LEU A 156 -4.94 13.27 -5.09
C LEU A 156 -5.05 14.16 -6.33
N ARG A 157 -5.89 15.21 -6.30
CA ARG A 157 -5.99 16.18 -7.39
C ARG A 157 -4.73 17.03 -7.57
N SER A 158 -3.89 17.15 -6.55
CA SER A 158 -2.62 17.89 -6.62
C SER A 158 -1.46 17.08 -7.20
N VAL A 159 -1.65 15.77 -7.46
CA VAL A 159 -0.62 14.91 -8.05
C VAL A 159 -0.43 15.29 -9.51
N GLN A 160 0.82 15.57 -9.87
CA GLN A 160 1.22 16.03 -11.20
C GLN A 160 2.23 15.08 -11.85
N GLY A 161 2.55 15.35 -13.12
CA GLY A 161 3.53 14.58 -13.89
C GLY A 161 2.92 13.86 -15.09
N THR A 162 3.77 13.16 -15.83
CA THR A 162 3.41 12.42 -17.06
C THR A 162 3.79 10.94 -16.96
N ASP A 163 4.11 10.48 -15.76
CA ASP A 163 4.64 9.14 -15.49
C ASP A 163 3.59 8.14 -14.96
N GLY A 164 2.32 8.54 -14.98
CA GLY A 164 1.16 7.73 -14.59
C GLY A 164 0.66 7.95 -13.17
N ALA A 165 1.34 8.72 -12.34
CA ALA A 165 0.87 9.04 -11.00
C ALA A 165 -0.48 9.79 -11.03
N PRO A 166 -0.70 10.80 -11.90
CA PRO A 166 -2.00 11.47 -12.00
C PRO A 166 -3.15 10.56 -12.46
N GLU A 167 -2.87 9.60 -13.34
CA GLU A 167 -3.85 8.61 -13.80
C GLU A 167 -4.31 7.72 -12.66
N VAL A 168 -3.35 7.21 -11.87
CA VAL A 168 -3.64 6.40 -10.69
C VAL A 168 -4.40 7.21 -9.64
N ALA A 169 -4.02 8.48 -9.42
CA ALA A 169 -4.74 9.37 -8.51
C ALA A 169 -6.21 9.54 -8.92
N ARG A 170 -6.50 9.72 -10.22
CA ARG A 170 -7.87 9.80 -10.74
C ARG A 170 -8.68 8.53 -10.49
N LEU A 171 -8.06 7.35 -10.63
CA LEU A 171 -8.72 6.08 -10.33
C LEU A 171 -9.10 5.95 -8.85
N TYR A 172 -8.21 6.36 -7.93
CA TYR A 172 -8.53 6.39 -6.50
C TYR A 172 -9.64 7.41 -6.16
N ILE A 173 -9.66 8.57 -6.80
CA ILE A 173 -10.73 9.55 -6.64
C ILE A 173 -12.07 8.96 -7.08
N ALA A 174 -12.11 8.28 -8.23
CA ALA A 174 -13.32 7.64 -8.75
C ALA A 174 -13.83 6.55 -7.80
N LEU A 175 -12.93 5.70 -7.28
CA LEU A 175 -13.27 4.68 -6.28
C LEU A 175 -13.84 5.31 -5.01
N GLY A 176 -13.19 6.36 -4.49
CA GLY A 176 -13.64 7.06 -3.29
C GLY A 176 -14.96 7.82 -3.48
N ALA A 177 -15.31 8.20 -4.70
CA ALA A 177 -16.60 8.82 -4.99
C ALA A 177 -17.75 7.80 -5.04
N ALA A 178 -17.45 6.53 -5.30
CA ALA A 178 -18.43 5.43 -5.40
C ALA A 178 -18.72 4.75 -4.05
N SER A 179 -17.88 4.96 -3.04
CA SER A 179 -18.01 4.45 -1.66
C SER A 179 -18.54 5.53 -0.71
#